data_8f4f9375c0fd69adfe1adc8f0fdcf348
#
_entry.id   8f4f9375c0fd69adfe1adc8f0fdcf348
#
_cell.length_a   1.000
_cell.length_b   1.000
_cell.length_c   1.000
_cell.angle_alpha   90.00
_cell.angle_beta   90.00
_cell.angle_gamma   90.00
#
_symmetry.space_group_name_H-M   'P 1'
#
loop_
_entity.id
_entity.type
_entity.pdbx_description
1 polymer ?
#
loop_
_entity_poly.entity_id
_entity_poly.type
_entity_poly.pdbx_seq_one_letter_code
_entity_poly.pdbx_strand_id
1 'polypeptide(L)'
;MLTLHTAPLVDAGDGTLLPAGAVAVSGDRITAVGPLAALRETYPEARVREWPGRLAPARVHTGPPPAAPSPRETVHALFARGATALRAEGPLDASFREAAARGGLRLVASPSPTPLAPRARADLFAATDDGECVATVCAGRLVYRRR
;
A
#
# COMPACT_ATOMS: atom_id res chain seq x y z
N MET A 1 -15.78 -8.99 0.85
CA MET A 1 -16.25 -7.68 0.35
C MET A 1 -15.21 -7.06 -0.57
N LEU A 2 -15.64 -6.48 -1.66
CA LEU A 2 -14.74 -5.85 -2.61
C LEU A 2 -14.75 -4.32 -2.42
N THR A 3 -13.57 -3.72 -2.40
CA THR A 3 -13.39 -2.27 -2.26
C THR A 3 -12.68 -1.73 -3.49
N LEU A 4 -13.20 -0.63 -4.03
CA LEU A 4 -12.52 0.14 -5.08
C LEU A 4 -11.82 1.32 -4.42
N HIS A 5 -10.49 1.31 -4.43
CA HIS A 5 -9.70 2.47 -4.05
C HIS A 5 -9.48 3.33 -5.27
N THR A 6 -9.83 4.61 -5.22
CA THR A 6 -9.69 5.53 -6.33
C THR A 6 -9.02 6.83 -5.91
N ALA A 7 -8.37 7.48 -6.85
CA ALA A 7 -7.75 8.78 -6.71
C ALA A 7 -7.75 9.49 -8.06
N PRO A 8 -7.48 10.80 -8.10
CA PRO A 8 -7.34 11.52 -9.37
C PRO A 8 -6.34 10.86 -10.33
N LEU A 9 -5.29 10.23 -9.79
CA LEU A 9 -4.32 9.48 -10.58
C LEU A 9 -4.00 8.16 -9.89
N VAL A 10 -3.98 7.06 -10.65
CA VAL A 10 -3.44 5.78 -10.21
C VAL A 10 -2.18 5.49 -11.01
N ASP A 11 -1.05 5.36 -10.31
CA ASP A 11 0.21 4.92 -10.86
C ASP A 11 0.35 3.42 -10.56
N ALA A 12 0.27 2.58 -11.58
CA ALA A 12 0.33 1.14 -11.39
C ALA A 12 1.75 0.64 -11.06
N GLY A 13 2.76 1.48 -11.26
CA GLY A 13 4.15 1.10 -10.95
C GLY A 13 4.87 0.36 -12.08
N ASP A 14 4.20 0.13 -13.19
CA ASP A 14 4.76 -0.53 -14.39
C ASP A 14 4.85 0.44 -15.58
N GLY A 15 4.71 1.75 -15.33
CA GLY A 15 4.65 2.77 -16.35
C GLY A 15 3.24 3.18 -16.74
N THR A 16 2.22 2.45 -16.28
CA THR A 16 0.82 2.77 -16.57
C THR A 16 0.32 3.82 -15.60
N LEU A 17 -0.19 4.94 -16.13
CA LEU A 17 -0.83 6.00 -15.35
C LEU A 17 -2.30 6.07 -15.75
N LEU A 18 -3.19 6.03 -14.78
CA LEU A 18 -4.64 6.00 -14.99
C LEU A 18 -5.29 7.22 -14.34
N PRO A 19 -5.61 8.28 -15.12
CA PRO A 19 -6.44 9.38 -14.60
C PRO A 19 -7.79 8.82 -14.18
N ALA A 20 -8.30 9.27 -13.04
CA ALA A 20 -9.54 8.75 -12.47
C ALA A 20 -9.55 7.21 -12.42
N GLY A 21 -8.41 6.63 -12.09
CA GLY A 21 -8.25 5.19 -11.99
C GLY A 21 -8.73 4.62 -10.68
N ALA A 22 -8.78 3.30 -10.61
CA ALA A 22 -9.13 2.59 -9.38
C ALA A 22 -8.41 1.25 -9.29
N VAL A 23 -8.28 0.78 -8.05
CA VAL A 23 -7.73 -0.53 -7.71
C VAL A 23 -8.80 -1.29 -6.95
N ALA A 24 -9.24 -2.40 -7.51
CA ALA A 24 -10.22 -3.28 -6.86
C ALA A 24 -9.49 -4.27 -5.97
N VAL A 25 -9.86 -4.32 -4.70
CA VAL A 25 -9.23 -5.17 -3.68
C VAL A 25 -10.29 -6.08 -3.06
N SER A 26 -9.98 -7.37 -3.03
CA SER A 26 -10.79 -8.38 -2.35
C SER A 26 -9.89 -9.18 -1.42
N GLY A 27 -10.19 -9.18 -0.12
CA GLY A 27 -9.31 -9.79 0.87
C GLY A 27 -7.92 -9.13 0.87
N ASP A 28 -6.88 -9.91 0.72
CA ASP A 28 -5.49 -9.43 0.69
C ASP A 28 -4.92 -9.24 -0.72
N ARG A 29 -5.76 -9.41 -1.76
CA ARG A 29 -5.30 -9.40 -3.16
C ARG A 29 -5.99 -8.33 -3.99
N ILE A 30 -5.24 -7.85 -4.99
CA ILE A 30 -5.79 -6.98 -6.04
C ILE A 30 -6.57 -7.86 -7.02
N THR A 31 -7.81 -7.47 -7.33
CA THR A 31 -8.66 -8.16 -8.29
C THR A 31 -8.53 -7.55 -9.68
N ALA A 32 -8.46 -6.21 -9.76
CA ALA A 32 -8.38 -5.50 -11.03
C ALA A 32 -7.83 -4.10 -10.81
N VAL A 33 -7.23 -3.55 -11.87
CA VAL A 33 -6.76 -2.16 -11.92
C VAL A 33 -7.27 -1.57 -13.23
N GLY A 34 -7.89 -0.40 -13.20
CA GLY A 34 -8.41 0.22 -14.41
C GLY A 34 -9.14 1.51 -14.12
N PRO A 35 -9.81 2.09 -15.12
CA PRO A 35 -10.64 3.27 -14.92
C PRO A 35 -11.74 3.01 -13.90
N LEU A 36 -11.99 3.98 -13.01
CA LEU A 36 -13.04 3.84 -12.00
C LEU A 36 -14.40 3.54 -12.61
N ALA A 37 -14.77 4.23 -13.69
CA ALA A 37 -16.06 4.02 -14.36
C ALA A 37 -16.24 2.57 -14.80
N ALA A 38 -15.21 1.97 -15.39
CA ALA A 38 -15.26 0.57 -15.84
C ALA A 38 -15.37 -0.40 -14.67
N LEU A 39 -14.62 -0.16 -13.60
CA LEU A 39 -14.66 -1.04 -12.42
C LEU A 39 -15.99 -0.93 -11.67
N ARG A 40 -16.61 0.25 -11.66
CA ARG A 40 -17.94 0.41 -11.08
C ARG A 40 -19.01 -0.37 -11.85
N GLU A 41 -18.89 -0.44 -13.16
CA GLU A 41 -19.79 -1.26 -13.97
C GLU A 41 -19.62 -2.75 -13.68
N THR A 42 -18.36 -3.19 -13.58
CA THR A 42 -18.05 -4.60 -13.31
C THR A 42 -18.42 -5.02 -11.89
N TYR A 43 -18.24 -4.11 -10.92
CA TYR A 43 -18.46 -4.38 -9.50
C TYR A 43 -19.43 -3.35 -8.89
N PRO A 44 -20.73 -3.37 -9.27
CA PRO A 44 -21.66 -2.33 -8.84
C PRO A 44 -21.93 -2.32 -7.32
N GLU A 45 -21.67 -3.44 -6.64
CA GLU A 45 -21.87 -3.55 -5.19
C GLU A 45 -20.64 -3.19 -4.39
N ALA A 46 -19.51 -2.86 -5.04
CA ALA A 46 -18.26 -2.57 -4.36
C ALA A 46 -18.33 -1.27 -3.56
N ARG A 47 -17.72 -1.28 -2.41
CA ARG A 47 -17.48 -0.05 -1.65
C ARG A 47 -16.44 0.79 -2.37
N VAL A 48 -16.67 2.10 -2.49
CA VAL A 48 -15.72 3.03 -3.11
C VAL A 48 -15.07 3.87 -2.01
N ARG A 49 -13.73 3.88 -2.00
CA ARG A 49 -12.93 4.78 -1.16
C ARG A 49 -12.17 5.76 -2.03
N GLU A 50 -12.43 7.04 -1.82
CA GLU A 50 -11.77 8.10 -2.56
C GLU A 50 -10.59 8.66 -1.75
N TRP A 51 -9.46 8.82 -2.43
CA TRP A 51 -8.25 9.40 -1.85
C TRP A 51 -7.83 10.60 -2.66
N PRO A 52 -7.24 11.63 -2.02
CA PRO A 52 -6.67 12.75 -2.76
C PRO A 52 -5.36 12.34 -3.46
N GLY A 53 -4.93 13.14 -4.42
CA GLY A 53 -3.62 12.98 -5.04
C GLY A 53 -3.51 11.75 -5.92
N ARG A 54 -2.71 10.79 -5.50
CA ARG A 54 -2.43 9.60 -6.31
C ARG A 54 -2.35 8.34 -5.46
N LEU A 55 -2.74 7.23 -6.06
CA LEU A 55 -2.48 5.89 -5.55
C LEU A 55 -1.28 5.31 -6.28
N ALA A 56 -0.44 4.59 -5.55
CA ALA A 56 0.76 3.95 -6.10
C ALA A 56 1.04 2.66 -5.33
N PRO A 57 1.91 1.78 -5.87
CA PRO A 57 2.39 0.65 -5.10
C PRO A 57 3.02 1.12 -3.80
N ALA A 58 2.75 0.41 -2.71
CA ALA A 58 3.35 0.73 -1.42
C ALA A 58 4.87 0.70 -1.52
N ARG A 59 5.51 1.56 -0.74
CA ARG A 59 6.96 1.72 -0.75
C ARG A 59 7.66 0.55 -0.10
N VAL A 60 8.89 0.32 -0.50
CA VAL A 60 9.85 -0.52 0.20
C VAL A 60 10.84 0.39 0.91
N HIS A 61 10.83 0.39 2.23
CA HIS A 61 11.81 1.15 3.00
C HIS A 61 13.15 0.45 2.95
N THR A 62 14.20 1.17 2.58
CA THR A 62 15.57 0.65 2.52
C THR A 62 16.40 1.29 3.62
N GLY A 63 17.22 0.48 4.29
CA GLY A 63 18.09 0.93 5.37
C GLY A 63 17.49 0.68 6.75
N PRO A 64 18.06 1.33 7.79
CA PRO A 64 17.61 1.10 9.16
C PRO A 64 16.14 1.51 9.31
N PRO A 65 15.34 0.70 10.04
CA PRO A 65 13.98 1.12 10.36
C PRO A 65 13.96 2.40 11.19
N PRO A 66 12.88 3.19 11.13
CA PRO A 66 12.75 4.37 11.97
C PRO A 66 12.86 4.01 13.46
N ALA A 67 13.55 4.85 14.22
CA ALA A 67 13.63 4.69 15.66
C ALA A 67 12.26 4.93 16.30
N ALA A 68 11.85 4.03 17.20
CA ALA A 68 10.59 4.14 17.92
C ALA A 68 10.70 3.39 19.25
N PRO A 69 9.83 3.70 20.24
CA PRO A 69 9.91 3.07 21.57
C PRO A 69 9.71 1.55 21.57
N SER A 70 8.97 1.02 20.58
CA SER A 70 8.70 -0.42 20.50
C SER A 70 8.73 -0.91 19.06
N PRO A 71 8.93 -2.23 18.83
CA PRO A 71 8.86 -2.80 17.48
C PRO A 71 7.51 -2.55 16.78
N ARG A 72 6.41 -2.60 17.51
CA ARG A 72 5.09 -2.30 16.96
C ARG A 72 4.98 -0.87 16.46
N GLU A 73 5.53 0.08 17.19
CA GLU A 73 5.54 1.50 16.79
C GLU A 73 6.48 1.74 15.62
N THR A 74 7.57 0.98 15.51
CA THR A 74 8.44 1.02 14.33
C THR A 74 7.68 0.56 13.08
N VAL A 75 6.93 -0.52 13.17
CA VAL A 75 6.08 -0.99 12.06
C VAL A 75 5.06 0.08 11.68
N HIS A 76 4.40 0.68 12.67
CA HIS A 76 3.44 1.76 12.42
C HIS A 76 4.11 2.97 11.75
N ALA A 77 5.31 3.33 12.17
CA ALA A 77 6.06 4.44 11.55
C ALA A 77 6.37 4.16 10.07
N LEU A 78 6.64 2.91 9.71
CA LEU A 78 6.82 2.52 8.32
C LEU A 78 5.52 2.65 7.53
N PHE A 79 4.41 2.19 8.08
CA PHE A 79 3.09 2.37 7.45
C PHE A 79 2.76 3.85 7.23
N ALA A 80 3.08 4.71 8.20
CA ALA A 80 2.84 6.15 8.09
C ALA A 80 3.66 6.81 6.96
N ARG A 81 4.70 6.15 6.48
CA ARG A 81 5.51 6.59 5.34
C ARG A 81 5.08 5.98 4.01
N GLY A 82 4.01 5.19 4.01
CA GLY A 82 3.55 4.48 2.81
C GLY A 82 4.27 3.18 2.54
N ALA A 83 5.10 2.70 3.49
CA ALA A 83 5.87 1.48 3.28
C ALA A 83 5.14 0.27 3.87
N THR A 84 5.06 -0.82 3.11
CA THR A 84 4.54 -2.12 3.56
C THR A 84 5.60 -3.21 3.49
N ALA A 85 6.83 -2.83 3.16
CA ALA A 85 7.97 -3.73 3.11
C ALA A 85 9.24 -3.02 3.58
N LEU A 86 10.16 -3.79 4.12
CA LEU A 86 11.47 -3.31 4.55
C LEU A 86 12.54 -4.18 3.90
N ARG A 87 13.50 -3.52 3.26
CA ARG A 87 14.75 -4.15 2.84
C ARG A 87 15.82 -3.76 3.85
N ALA A 88 16.14 -4.68 4.74
CA ALA A 88 17.15 -4.47 5.76
C ALA A 88 18.55 -4.63 5.18
N GLU A 89 19.49 -3.81 5.65
CA GLU A 89 20.89 -3.89 5.27
C GLU A 89 21.71 -4.74 6.24
N GLY A 90 21.10 -5.24 7.29
CA GLY A 90 21.75 -6.06 8.31
C GLY A 90 20.72 -6.89 9.09
N PRO A 91 21.17 -7.61 10.12
CA PRO A 91 20.27 -8.45 10.91
C PRO A 91 19.25 -7.58 11.67
N LEU A 92 18.05 -8.14 11.82
CA LEU A 92 16.95 -7.53 12.55
C LEU A 92 16.67 -8.31 13.82
N ASP A 93 16.28 -7.61 14.88
CA ASP A 93 15.88 -8.24 16.14
C ASP A 93 14.68 -9.16 15.94
N ALA A 94 14.65 -10.26 16.69
CA ALA A 94 13.53 -11.21 16.65
C ALA A 94 12.21 -10.53 16.99
N SER A 95 12.19 -9.63 17.96
CA SER A 95 10.98 -8.89 18.36
C SER A 95 10.45 -8.01 17.24
N PHE A 96 11.34 -7.38 16.47
CA PHE A 96 10.91 -6.61 15.30
C PHE A 96 10.34 -7.51 14.21
N ARG A 97 11.00 -8.64 13.92
CA ARG A 97 10.51 -9.60 12.93
C ARG A 97 9.13 -10.13 13.27
N GLU A 98 8.88 -10.41 14.56
CA GLU A 98 7.57 -10.84 15.03
C GLU A 98 6.51 -9.75 14.85
N ALA A 99 6.85 -8.51 15.21
CA ALA A 99 5.93 -7.38 15.03
C ALA A 99 5.62 -7.13 13.56
N ALA A 100 6.63 -7.23 12.68
CA ALA A 100 6.47 -7.12 11.23
C ALA A 100 5.50 -8.19 10.70
N ALA A 101 5.70 -9.44 11.10
CA ALA A 101 4.84 -10.55 10.69
C ALA A 101 3.39 -10.33 11.15
N ARG A 102 3.18 -9.92 12.40
CA ARG A 102 1.83 -9.65 12.93
C ARG A 102 1.14 -8.49 12.20
N GLY A 103 1.90 -7.47 11.84
CA GLY A 103 1.35 -6.30 11.13
C GLY A 103 1.20 -6.48 9.63
N GLY A 104 1.78 -7.53 9.06
CA GLY A 104 1.78 -7.77 7.63
C GLY A 104 2.89 -7.07 6.87
N LEU A 105 3.83 -6.42 7.57
CA LEU A 105 5.01 -5.82 6.95
C LEU A 105 5.92 -6.91 6.41
N ARG A 106 6.28 -6.84 5.13
CA ARG A 106 7.15 -7.84 4.51
C ARG A 106 8.61 -7.45 4.67
N LEU A 107 9.46 -8.45 4.91
CA LEU A 107 10.91 -8.30 4.88
C LEU A 107 11.37 -8.84 3.53
N VAL A 108 11.97 -7.99 2.71
CA VAL A 108 12.26 -8.29 1.30
C VAL A 108 13.72 -8.05 0.96
N ALA A 109 14.19 -8.68 -0.11
CA ALA A 109 15.54 -8.50 -0.63
C ALA A 109 15.62 -7.40 -1.69
N SER A 110 14.54 -7.20 -2.45
CA SER A 110 14.49 -6.20 -3.51
C SER A 110 14.04 -4.84 -2.98
N PRO A 111 14.68 -3.73 -3.42
CA PRO A 111 14.24 -2.39 -3.06
C PRO A 111 13.05 -1.90 -3.89
N SER A 112 12.65 -2.65 -4.92
CA SER A 112 11.62 -2.22 -5.86
C SER A 112 10.22 -2.55 -5.36
N PRO A 113 9.28 -1.58 -5.34
CA PRO A 113 7.88 -1.86 -5.08
C PRO A 113 7.29 -2.84 -6.09
N THR A 114 6.33 -3.64 -5.65
CA THR A 114 5.59 -4.54 -6.54
C THR A 114 4.52 -3.76 -7.28
N PRO A 115 4.46 -3.81 -8.62
CA PRO A 115 3.40 -3.11 -9.37
C PRO A 115 1.99 -3.54 -8.94
N LEU A 116 1.04 -2.62 -9.07
CA LEU A 116 -0.38 -2.89 -8.83
C LEU A 116 -0.92 -3.69 -10.02
N ALA A 117 -1.21 -4.96 -9.80
CA ALA A 117 -1.69 -5.87 -10.83
C ALA A 117 -2.62 -6.93 -10.22
N PRO A 118 -3.52 -7.52 -11.03
CA PRO A 118 -4.35 -8.61 -10.55
C PRO A 118 -3.51 -9.72 -9.92
N ARG A 119 -3.99 -10.27 -8.81
CA ARG A 119 -3.38 -11.32 -8.00
C ARG A 119 -2.22 -10.86 -7.12
N ALA A 120 -1.69 -9.65 -7.30
CA ALA A 120 -0.69 -9.12 -6.41
C ALA A 120 -1.29 -8.89 -5.02
N ARG A 121 -0.47 -8.99 -4.00
CA ARG A 121 -0.89 -8.59 -2.65
C ARG A 121 -1.31 -7.12 -2.69
N ALA A 122 -2.41 -6.78 -2.02
CA ALA A 122 -2.94 -5.43 -2.05
C ALA A 122 -2.15 -4.52 -1.11
N ASP A 123 -0.99 -4.08 -1.59
CA ASP A 123 -0.08 -3.15 -0.92
C ASP A 123 -0.01 -1.86 -1.74
N LEU A 124 -0.67 -0.82 -1.26
CA LEU A 124 -0.71 0.47 -1.96
C LEU A 124 -0.76 1.61 -0.95
N PHE A 125 -0.41 2.80 -1.41
CA PHE A 125 -0.56 3.98 -0.59
C PHE A 125 -1.10 5.14 -1.41
N ALA A 126 -1.77 6.06 -0.72
CA ALA A 126 -2.22 7.31 -1.29
C ALA A 126 -1.29 8.43 -0.83
N ALA A 127 -0.94 9.32 -1.75
CA ALA A 127 -0.07 10.45 -1.46
C ALA A 127 -0.63 11.73 -2.07
N THR A 128 -0.34 12.86 -1.44
CA THR A 128 -0.58 14.18 -2.02
C THR A 128 0.34 14.40 -3.22
N ASP A 129 0.10 15.48 -3.97
CA ASP A 129 0.92 15.80 -5.15
C ASP A 129 2.39 16.04 -4.81
N ASP A 130 2.69 16.48 -3.58
CA ASP A 130 4.07 16.64 -3.08
C ASP A 130 4.63 15.34 -2.46
N GLY A 131 3.91 14.23 -2.56
CA GLY A 131 4.40 12.91 -2.15
C GLY A 131 4.22 12.58 -0.69
N GLU A 132 3.49 13.38 0.07
CA GLU A 132 3.20 13.09 1.46
C GLU A 132 2.17 11.97 1.60
N CYS A 133 2.46 10.96 2.41
CA CYS A 133 1.57 9.83 2.59
C CYS A 133 0.28 10.22 3.33
N VAL A 134 -0.86 9.90 2.74
CA VAL A 134 -2.19 10.15 3.31
C VAL A 134 -2.79 8.88 3.90
N ALA A 135 -2.54 7.75 3.28
CA ALA A 135 -3.09 6.46 3.71
C ALA A 135 -2.24 5.32 3.17
N THR A 136 -2.22 4.21 3.89
CA THR A 136 -1.50 3.01 3.49
C THR A 136 -2.39 1.80 3.66
N VAL A 137 -2.45 0.96 2.62
CA VAL A 137 -3.15 -0.32 2.61
C VAL A 137 -2.11 -1.42 2.56
N CYS A 138 -2.15 -2.32 3.52
CA CYS A 138 -1.22 -3.44 3.65
C CYS A 138 -2.01 -4.74 3.65
N ALA A 139 -1.73 -5.61 2.69
CA ALA A 139 -2.47 -6.88 2.53
C ALA A 139 -3.99 -6.64 2.53
N GLY A 140 -4.45 -5.62 1.84
CA GLY A 140 -5.86 -5.28 1.71
C GLY A 140 -6.47 -4.54 2.88
N ARG A 141 -5.73 -4.30 3.96
CA ARG A 141 -6.23 -3.60 5.15
C ARG A 141 -5.69 -2.18 5.23
N LEU A 142 -6.57 -1.24 5.58
CA LEU A 142 -6.15 0.13 5.86
C LEU A 142 -5.39 0.16 7.19
N VAL A 143 -4.07 0.35 7.13
CA VAL A 143 -3.18 0.32 8.31
C VAL A 143 -2.72 1.70 8.77
N TYR A 144 -2.88 2.70 7.94
CA TYR A 144 -2.57 4.09 8.27
C TYR A 144 -3.49 5.03 7.50
N ARG A 145 -3.96 6.05 8.17
CA ARG A 145 -4.71 7.16 7.57
C ARG A 145 -4.36 8.44 8.31
N ARG A 146 -3.87 9.43 7.58
CA ARG A 146 -3.60 10.76 8.14
C ARG A 146 -4.91 11.46 8.49
N ARG A 147 -4.92 12.08 9.62
CA ARG A 147 -6.06 12.88 10.08
C ARG A 147 -5.96 14.33 9.66
#